data_cee30417ae42c5e7a0e75251e7a59359
#
_entry.id   cee30417ae42c5e7a0e75251e7a59359
#
_cell.length_a   1.000
_cell.length_b   1.000
_cell.length_c   1.000
_cell.angle_alpha   90.00
_cell.angle_beta   90.00
_cell.angle_gamma   90.00
#
_symmetry.space_group_name_H-M   'P 1'
#
loop_
_entity.id
_entity.type
_entity.pdbx_description
1 polymer ?
#
loop_
_entity_poly.entity_id
_entity_poly.type
_entity_poly.pdbx_seq_one_letter_code
_entity_poly.pdbx_strand_id
1 'polypeptide(L)'
;MQRLTLYHKVCSNMEEKEIIINGHEAVDLGLSVKWATCNIGATKPEECGDYFAWGETSPKNVYTEETYLYYDAANNRKLIDIGTEISGTEYDAARKQWGDDWRMPAEEELYELLRDCLWQWFTINGVNGYKVIGPNGNSYFLPAAGTSDPEYPEYNECGYYWTGSFSDEDCHWDALCLKFNDDEFGHYSTYSHPYEGLTIRPVTDKSN
;
A
#
# COMPACT_ATOMS: atom_id res chain seq x y z
N MET A 1 34.06 39.77 32.41
CA MET A 1 34.47 38.41 32.04
C MET A 1 33.22 37.53 31.98
N GLN A 2 32.67 37.39 30.77
CA GLN A 2 31.44 36.61 30.54
C GLN A 2 31.86 35.16 30.27
N ARG A 3 31.34 34.23 31.04
CA ARG A 3 31.44 32.80 30.76
C ARG A 3 30.44 32.45 29.68
N LEU A 4 30.92 32.17 28.47
CA LEU A 4 30.13 31.48 27.47
C LEU A 4 30.02 30.00 27.87
N THR A 5 28.82 29.59 28.27
CA THR A 5 28.49 28.21 28.50
C THR A 5 28.19 27.59 27.10
N LEU A 6 29.12 26.81 26.60
CA LEU A 6 28.95 26.01 25.39
C LEU A 6 27.94 24.90 25.71
N TYR A 7 26.70 25.05 25.25
CA TYR A 7 25.78 23.93 25.16
C TYR A 7 26.26 23.04 24.02
N HIS A 8 27.04 22.04 24.33
CA HIS A 8 27.23 20.90 23.45
C HIS A 8 25.88 20.17 23.36
N LYS A 9 25.18 20.41 22.27
CA LYS A 9 24.06 19.59 21.84
C LYS A 9 24.65 18.21 21.49
N VAL A 10 24.59 17.30 22.43
CA VAL A 10 24.84 15.88 22.16
C VAL A 10 23.67 15.44 21.29
N CYS A 11 23.84 15.56 19.98
CA CYS A 11 23.06 14.77 19.03
C CYS A 11 23.50 13.32 19.28
N SER A 12 22.78 12.61 20.11
CA SER A 12 22.83 11.15 20.08
C SER A 12 22.37 10.77 18.67
N ASN A 13 23.29 10.34 17.83
CA ASN A 13 22.97 9.48 16.70
C ASN A 13 22.39 8.19 17.30
N MET A 14 21.11 8.18 17.56
CA MET A 14 20.36 6.95 17.59
C MET A 14 20.29 6.55 16.12
N GLU A 15 21.14 5.65 15.67
CA GLU A 15 20.92 4.92 14.45
C GLU A 15 19.53 4.29 14.62
N GLU A 16 18.54 4.78 13.86
CA GLU A 16 17.23 4.15 13.79
C GLU A 16 17.48 2.73 13.33
N LYS A 17 17.20 1.79 14.20
CA LYS A 17 17.40 0.38 13.91
C LYS A 17 16.41 -0.01 12.82
N GLU A 18 16.91 -0.37 11.64
CA GLU A 18 16.10 -0.89 10.55
C GLU A 18 15.22 -2.05 11.06
N ILE A 19 13.94 -1.99 10.78
CA ILE A 19 12.98 -3.04 11.12
C ILE A 19 12.89 -3.98 9.93
N ILE A 20 13.54 -5.13 10.01
CA ILE A 20 13.53 -6.12 8.94
C ILE A 20 12.71 -7.34 9.37
N ILE A 21 11.67 -7.66 8.60
CA ILE A 21 10.77 -8.78 8.84
C ILE A 21 10.73 -9.64 7.58
N ASN A 22 11.10 -10.90 7.68
CA ASN A 22 11.19 -11.86 6.56
C ASN A 22 12.01 -11.31 5.37
N GLY A 23 13.04 -10.48 5.64
CA GLY A 23 13.90 -9.88 4.61
C GLY A 23 13.35 -8.61 3.97
N HIS A 24 12.21 -8.09 4.42
CA HIS A 24 11.60 -6.85 3.95
C HIS A 24 11.63 -5.78 5.05
N GLU A 25 11.93 -4.56 4.65
CA GLU A 25 12.02 -3.42 5.57
C GLU A 25 10.64 -2.85 5.87
N ALA A 26 10.40 -2.57 7.16
CA ALA A 26 9.24 -1.86 7.68
C ALA A 26 9.62 -0.52 8.27
N VAL A 27 8.72 0.44 8.22
CA VAL A 27 8.79 1.73 8.91
C VAL A 27 7.66 1.83 9.93
N ASP A 28 8.01 2.21 11.16
CA ASP A 28 7.06 2.59 12.18
C ASP A 28 6.72 4.07 12.01
N LEU A 29 5.51 4.37 11.58
CA LEU A 29 5.00 5.73 11.41
C LEU A 29 4.38 6.31 12.70
N GLY A 30 4.33 5.53 13.79
CA GLY A 30 3.56 5.88 14.99
C GLY A 30 2.06 5.63 14.83
N LEU A 31 1.67 4.73 13.92
CA LEU A 31 0.33 4.24 13.67
C LEU A 31 0.11 2.87 14.33
N SER A 32 -1.09 2.32 14.18
CA SER A 32 -1.45 1.00 14.74
C SER A 32 -0.59 -0.14 14.19
N VAL A 33 -0.14 -0.04 12.93
CA VAL A 33 0.72 -1.01 12.25
C VAL A 33 1.95 -0.35 11.65
N LYS A 34 2.96 -1.15 11.33
CA LYS A 34 4.11 -0.71 10.54
C LYS A 34 3.86 -0.98 9.06
N TRP A 35 4.37 -0.09 8.21
CA TRP A 35 4.21 -0.14 6.76
C TRP A 35 5.50 -0.61 6.10
N ALA A 36 5.40 -1.40 5.06
CA ALA A 36 6.56 -1.76 4.25
C ALA A 36 7.15 -0.52 3.56
N THR A 37 8.46 -0.47 3.38
CA THR A 37 9.13 0.62 2.64
C THR A 37 9.01 0.47 1.13
N CYS A 38 8.70 -0.75 0.64
CA CYS A 38 8.53 -1.08 -0.79
C CYS A 38 7.19 -1.76 -1.06
N ASN A 39 6.73 -1.71 -2.32
CA ASN A 39 5.60 -2.51 -2.80
C ASN A 39 6.01 -3.99 -2.95
N ILE A 40 5.03 -4.91 -3.01
CA ILE A 40 5.31 -6.31 -3.38
C ILE A 40 5.95 -6.34 -4.77
N GLY A 41 7.02 -7.14 -4.93
CA GLY A 41 7.79 -7.24 -6.17
C GLY A 41 8.83 -6.15 -6.39
N ALA A 42 8.82 -5.08 -5.57
CA ALA A 42 9.81 -4.01 -5.60
C ALA A 42 10.98 -4.27 -4.65
N THR A 43 12.16 -3.74 -4.99
CA THR A 43 13.37 -3.75 -4.17
C THR A 43 13.80 -2.37 -3.70
N LYS A 44 13.19 -1.32 -4.27
CA LYS A 44 13.43 0.08 -3.92
C LYS A 44 12.10 0.81 -3.72
N PRO A 45 12.07 1.86 -2.89
CA PRO A 45 10.84 2.59 -2.58
C PRO A 45 10.12 3.19 -3.80
N GLU A 46 10.87 3.59 -4.84
CA GLU A 46 10.36 4.21 -6.05
C GLU A 46 9.90 3.22 -7.14
N GLU A 47 10.15 1.92 -6.96
CA GLU A 47 9.70 0.91 -7.91
C GLU A 47 8.22 0.59 -7.69
N CYS A 48 7.46 0.43 -8.79
CA CYS A 48 6.02 0.12 -8.73
C CYS A 48 5.73 -1.26 -8.12
N GLY A 49 6.66 -2.21 -8.32
CA GLY A 49 6.43 -3.61 -7.95
C GLY A 49 5.48 -4.33 -8.90
N ASP A 50 4.88 -5.39 -8.38
CA ASP A 50 3.92 -6.22 -9.09
C ASP A 50 2.49 -5.69 -8.91
N TYR A 51 1.62 -6.03 -9.89
CA TYR A 51 0.20 -5.75 -9.83
C TYR A 51 -0.56 -7.04 -9.51
N PHE A 52 -1.67 -6.91 -8.80
CA PHE A 52 -2.52 -8.02 -8.39
C PHE A 52 -3.98 -7.68 -8.61
N ALA A 53 -4.79 -8.63 -9.07
CA ALA A 53 -6.22 -8.55 -8.91
C ALA A 53 -6.58 -8.86 -7.44
N TRP A 54 -7.64 -8.27 -6.93
CA TRP A 54 -8.02 -8.43 -5.51
C TRP A 54 -8.31 -9.90 -5.17
N GLY A 55 -7.69 -10.40 -4.11
CA GLY A 55 -7.78 -11.81 -3.71
C GLY A 55 -6.87 -12.76 -4.50
N GLU A 56 -6.31 -12.36 -5.63
CA GLU A 56 -5.32 -13.16 -6.35
C GLU A 56 -3.92 -12.95 -5.77
N THR A 57 -3.22 -14.04 -5.51
CA THR A 57 -1.92 -14.02 -4.82
C THR A 57 -0.71 -14.11 -5.73
N SER A 58 -0.92 -14.11 -7.04
CA SER A 58 0.14 -14.11 -8.06
C SER A 58 -0.12 -13.06 -9.12
N PRO A 59 0.90 -12.32 -9.56
CA PRO A 59 0.75 -11.38 -10.66
C PRO A 59 0.46 -12.11 -11.97
N LYS A 60 -0.18 -11.43 -12.92
CA LYS A 60 -0.51 -11.94 -14.25
C LYS A 60 -0.30 -10.86 -15.32
N ASN A 61 -0.43 -11.22 -16.59
CA ASN A 61 -0.18 -10.29 -17.71
C ASN A 61 -1.42 -9.54 -18.16
N VAL A 62 -2.62 -10.01 -17.83
CA VAL A 62 -3.89 -9.46 -18.29
C VAL A 62 -4.86 -9.41 -17.11
N TYR A 63 -5.40 -8.23 -16.86
CA TYR A 63 -6.31 -7.93 -15.76
C TYR A 63 -7.66 -7.50 -16.32
N THR A 64 -8.53 -8.47 -16.57
CA THR A 64 -9.87 -8.25 -17.05
C THR A 64 -10.85 -9.16 -16.31
N GLU A 65 -12.13 -8.86 -16.44
CA GLU A 65 -13.20 -9.68 -15.88
C GLU A 65 -13.09 -11.16 -16.30
N GLU A 66 -12.72 -11.43 -17.56
CA GLU A 66 -12.58 -12.78 -18.10
C GLU A 66 -11.40 -13.56 -17.49
N THR A 67 -10.37 -12.87 -17.05
CA THR A 67 -9.16 -13.49 -16.47
C THR A 67 -9.20 -13.55 -14.97
N TYR A 68 -10.24 -12.98 -14.32
CA TYR A 68 -10.36 -12.95 -12.86
C TYR A 68 -10.79 -14.32 -12.31
N LEU A 69 -10.03 -14.84 -11.34
CA LEU A 69 -10.22 -16.20 -10.83
C LEU A 69 -11.52 -16.37 -10.03
N TYR A 70 -12.04 -15.29 -9.47
CA TYR A 70 -13.20 -15.34 -8.57
C TYR A 70 -14.50 -14.88 -9.25
N TYR A 71 -14.56 -14.98 -10.58
CA TYR A 71 -15.83 -14.92 -11.31
C TYR A 71 -16.28 -16.31 -11.72
N ASP A 72 -17.52 -16.66 -11.37
CA ASP A 72 -18.17 -17.86 -11.84
C ASP A 72 -18.73 -17.66 -13.25
N ALA A 73 -17.95 -18.04 -14.24
CA ALA A 73 -18.31 -17.94 -15.65
C ALA A 73 -19.58 -18.74 -16.02
N ALA A 74 -19.90 -19.82 -15.27
CA ALA A 74 -21.07 -20.67 -15.49
C ALA A 74 -22.33 -20.04 -14.93
N ASN A 75 -22.22 -19.11 -13.95
CA ASN A 75 -23.33 -18.54 -13.20
C ASN A 75 -23.48 -17.04 -13.46
N ASN A 76 -23.42 -16.65 -14.72
CA ASN A 76 -23.61 -15.26 -15.17
C ASN A 76 -22.60 -14.28 -14.57
N ARG A 77 -21.34 -14.72 -14.42
CA ARG A 77 -20.22 -13.95 -13.86
C ARG A 77 -20.45 -13.43 -12.45
N LYS A 78 -21.13 -14.21 -11.65
CA LYS A 78 -21.31 -13.90 -10.23
C LYS A 78 -19.98 -14.03 -9.51
N LEU A 79 -19.66 -13.07 -8.64
CA LEU A 79 -18.48 -13.16 -7.79
C LEU A 79 -18.56 -14.41 -6.90
N ILE A 80 -17.44 -15.12 -6.83
CA ILE A 80 -17.24 -16.18 -5.84
C ILE A 80 -16.91 -15.48 -4.53
N ASP A 81 -17.68 -15.78 -3.49
CA ASP A 81 -17.50 -15.22 -2.17
C ASP A 81 -16.19 -15.75 -1.55
N ILE A 82 -15.23 -14.88 -1.39
CA ILE A 82 -13.95 -15.14 -0.69
C ILE A 82 -13.85 -14.34 0.62
N GLY A 83 -14.95 -13.72 1.05
CA GLY A 83 -15.05 -12.84 2.22
C GLY A 83 -14.94 -11.37 1.86
N THR A 84 -15.39 -10.53 2.78
CA THR A 84 -15.33 -9.05 2.66
C THR A 84 -14.05 -8.46 3.25
N GLU A 85 -13.28 -9.25 3.99
CA GLU A 85 -11.95 -8.89 4.50
C GLU A 85 -11.00 -10.08 4.28
N ILE A 86 -10.02 -9.89 3.40
CA ILE A 86 -9.04 -10.93 3.04
C ILE A 86 -7.66 -10.72 3.67
N SER A 87 -7.46 -9.60 4.37
CA SER A 87 -6.20 -9.32 5.06
C SER A 87 -5.79 -10.47 5.98
N GLY A 88 -4.59 -10.99 5.82
CA GLY A 88 -4.08 -12.12 6.59
C GLY A 88 -4.69 -13.50 6.27
N THR A 89 -5.56 -13.61 5.26
CA THR A 89 -6.15 -14.89 4.82
C THR A 89 -5.30 -15.57 3.73
N GLU A 90 -5.76 -16.68 3.19
CA GLU A 90 -5.13 -17.37 2.05
C GLU A 90 -5.25 -16.58 0.73
N TYR A 91 -6.14 -15.61 0.66
CA TYR A 91 -6.36 -14.70 -0.48
C TYR A 91 -5.50 -13.44 -0.42
N ASP A 92 -4.72 -13.26 0.63
CA ASP A 92 -3.85 -12.11 0.83
C ASP A 92 -2.52 -12.29 0.07
N ALA A 93 -2.30 -11.45 -0.95
CA ALA A 93 -1.09 -11.49 -1.75
C ALA A 93 0.17 -11.13 -0.95
N ALA A 94 0.09 -10.19 0.00
CA ALA A 94 1.24 -9.83 0.83
C ALA A 94 1.67 -10.98 1.72
N ARG A 95 0.73 -11.64 2.37
CA ARG A 95 0.99 -12.85 3.16
C ARG A 95 1.58 -13.96 2.31
N LYS A 96 1.05 -14.18 1.12
CA LYS A 96 1.53 -15.25 0.23
C LYS A 96 2.94 -15.00 -0.28
N GLN A 97 3.28 -13.75 -0.62
CA GLN A 97 4.56 -13.39 -1.21
C GLN A 97 5.66 -13.19 -0.16
N TRP A 98 5.35 -12.62 1.00
CA TRP A 98 6.32 -12.21 2.02
C TRP A 98 6.24 -13.00 3.34
N GLY A 99 5.26 -13.91 3.46
CA GLY A 99 5.07 -14.76 4.63
C GLY A 99 4.07 -14.20 5.64
N ASP A 100 3.72 -15.03 6.62
CA ASP A 100 2.59 -14.82 7.56
C ASP A 100 2.72 -13.57 8.45
N ASP A 101 3.89 -12.95 8.51
CA ASP A 101 4.12 -11.71 9.27
C ASP A 101 3.74 -10.44 8.51
N TRP A 102 3.41 -10.57 7.23
CA TRP A 102 2.98 -9.50 6.36
C TRP A 102 1.55 -9.74 5.87
N ARG A 103 0.81 -8.66 5.65
CA ARG A 103 -0.55 -8.71 5.11
C ARG A 103 -0.89 -7.44 4.35
N MET A 104 -1.97 -7.47 3.59
CA MET A 104 -2.59 -6.28 3.03
C MET A 104 -3.12 -5.41 4.16
N PRO A 105 -3.13 -4.07 4.02
CA PRO A 105 -3.78 -3.21 5.01
C PRO A 105 -5.30 -3.42 5.02
N ALA A 106 -5.90 -3.35 6.19
CA ALA A 106 -7.35 -3.29 6.35
C ALA A 106 -7.87 -1.85 6.11
N GLU A 107 -9.19 -1.71 5.98
CA GLU A 107 -9.84 -0.40 5.79
C GLU A 107 -9.50 0.60 6.89
N GLU A 108 -9.54 0.19 8.13
CA GLU A 108 -9.26 1.06 9.28
C GLU A 108 -7.83 1.58 9.28
N GLU A 109 -6.87 0.78 8.81
CA GLU A 109 -5.46 1.15 8.71
C GLU A 109 -5.22 2.13 7.56
N LEU A 110 -5.95 1.97 6.44
CA LEU A 110 -5.97 2.97 5.39
C LEU A 110 -6.54 4.30 5.90
N TYR A 111 -7.65 4.29 6.61
CA TYR A 111 -8.23 5.51 7.16
C TYR A 111 -7.33 6.17 8.21
N GLU A 112 -6.65 5.39 9.04
CA GLU A 112 -5.65 5.90 9.97
C GLU A 112 -4.50 6.60 9.22
N LEU A 113 -3.97 5.96 8.16
CA LEU A 113 -2.92 6.53 7.31
C LEU A 113 -3.35 7.86 6.66
N LEU A 114 -4.58 7.91 6.12
CA LEU A 114 -5.14 9.11 5.48
C LEU A 114 -5.37 10.25 6.47
N ARG A 115 -5.81 9.94 7.69
CA ARG A 115 -6.18 10.91 8.72
C ARG A 115 -4.98 11.49 9.46
N ASP A 116 -4.01 10.64 9.83
CA ASP A 116 -3.00 10.96 10.82
C ASP A 116 -1.62 11.27 10.24
N CYS A 117 -1.40 11.02 8.94
CA CYS A 117 -0.15 11.32 8.27
C CYS A 117 -0.17 12.63 7.47
N LEU A 118 1.01 13.21 7.29
CA LEU A 118 1.20 14.32 6.35
C LEU A 118 1.63 13.74 4.99
N TRP A 119 1.03 14.24 3.93
CA TRP A 119 1.27 13.81 2.58
C TRP A 119 1.92 14.92 1.77
N GLN A 120 3.09 14.64 1.18
CA GLN A 120 3.85 15.61 0.39
C GLN A 120 4.15 14.99 -0.96
N TRP A 121 3.63 15.59 -2.05
CA TRP A 121 3.99 15.18 -3.40
C TRP A 121 5.49 15.35 -3.62
N PHE A 122 6.13 14.32 -4.11
CA PHE A 122 7.59 14.25 -4.18
C PHE A 122 8.05 13.39 -5.37
N THR A 123 9.27 13.60 -5.84
CA THR A 123 9.84 12.82 -6.93
C THR A 123 11.16 12.18 -6.46
N ILE A 124 11.30 10.86 -6.62
CA ILE A 124 12.53 10.11 -6.37
C ILE A 124 12.98 9.46 -7.68
N ASN A 125 14.19 9.75 -8.12
CA ASN A 125 14.80 9.15 -9.33
C ASN A 125 13.90 9.24 -10.58
N GLY A 126 13.10 10.31 -10.70
CA GLY A 126 12.18 10.52 -11.83
C GLY A 126 10.81 9.87 -11.66
N VAL A 127 10.55 9.20 -10.55
CA VAL A 127 9.25 8.62 -10.19
C VAL A 127 8.53 9.55 -9.22
N ASN A 128 7.33 9.98 -9.60
CA ASN A 128 6.47 10.79 -8.76
C ASN A 128 5.72 9.92 -7.74
N GLY A 129 5.27 10.54 -6.66
CA GLY A 129 4.52 9.87 -5.61
C GLY A 129 4.36 10.73 -4.38
N TYR A 130 3.96 10.14 -3.29
CA TYR A 130 3.87 10.83 -2.02
C TYR A 130 4.95 10.37 -1.04
N LYS A 131 5.61 11.34 -0.41
CA LYS A 131 6.27 11.13 0.87
C LYS A 131 5.21 11.19 1.95
N VAL A 132 4.94 10.05 2.58
CA VAL A 132 3.98 9.91 3.68
C VAL A 132 4.75 10.00 4.99
N ILE A 133 4.40 10.96 5.85
CA ILE A 133 5.10 11.28 7.10
C ILE A 133 4.16 11.01 8.26
N GLY A 134 4.52 10.06 9.11
CA GLY A 134 3.75 9.70 10.28
C GLY A 134 3.82 10.72 11.42
N PRO A 135 2.96 10.60 12.44
CA PRO A 135 2.95 11.49 13.60
C PRO A 135 4.26 11.45 14.42
N ASN A 136 5.04 10.39 14.33
CA ASN A 136 6.36 10.29 14.96
C ASN A 136 7.50 10.93 14.15
N GLY A 137 7.23 11.41 12.94
CA GLY A 137 8.18 12.05 12.04
C GLY A 137 8.89 11.10 11.07
N ASN A 138 8.75 9.78 11.22
CA ASN A 138 9.24 8.80 10.27
C ASN A 138 8.41 8.85 8.98
N SER A 139 8.99 8.39 7.87
CA SER A 139 8.32 8.49 6.58
C SER A 139 8.72 7.37 5.63
N TYR A 140 7.87 7.11 4.64
CA TYR A 140 8.19 6.28 3.50
C TYR A 140 7.72 6.95 2.20
N PHE A 141 8.15 6.43 1.08
CA PHE A 141 7.71 6.89 -0.23
C PHE A 141 6.69 5.92 -0.84
N LEU A 142 5.62 6.46 -1.39
CA LEU A 142 4.54 5.73 -2.06
C LEU A 142 4.51 6.17 -3.52
N PRO A 143 5.06 5.38 -4.49
CA PRO A 143 5.14 5.78 -5.87
C PRO A 143 3.77 5.86 -6.56
N ALA A 144 3.62 6.78 -7.50
CA ALA A 144 2.47 6.86 -8.39
C ALA A 144 2.56 5.72 -9.42
N ALA A 145 2.24 4.51 -8.95
CA ALA A 145 2.44 3.26 -9.68
C ALA A 145 1.43 3.06 -10.82
N GLY A 146 0.35 3.85 -10.88
CA GLY A 146 -0.71 3.66 -11.86
C GLY A 146 -1.49 2.36 -11.65
N THR A 147 -2.03 1.86 -12.74
CA THR A 147 -2.72 0.57 -12.83
C THR A 147 -2.03 -0.32 -13.86
N SER A 148 -2.41 -1.60 -13.92
CA SER A 148 -1.95 -2.52 -14.96
C SER A 148 -2.72 -2.40 -16.28
N ASP A 149 -3.68 -1.48 -16.40
CA ASP A 149 -4.44 -1.27 -17.63
C ASP A 149 -3.53 -0.67 -18.73
N PRO A 150 -3.30 -1.35 -19.86
CA PRO A 150 -2.44 -0.84 -20.91
C PRO A 150 -3.03 0.35 -21.67
N GLU A 151 -4.35 0.58 -21.60
CA GLU A 151 -5.02 1.72 -22.22
C GLU A 151 -5.01 2.96 -21.33
N TYR A 152 -5.03 2.75 -20.00
CA TYR A 152 -5.05 3.81 -18.98
C TYR A 152 -4.06 3.50 -17.85
N PRO A 153 -2.76 3.44 -18.14
CA PRO A 153 -1.77 2.99 -17.14
C PRO A 153 -1.59 3.99 -15.99
N GLU A 154 -1.87 5.28 -16.21
CA GLU A 154 -1.73 6.38 -15.22
C GLU A 154 -0.40 6.34 -14.42
N TYR A 155 0.60 5.60 -14.94
CA TYR A 155 1.92 5.49 -14.33
C TYR A 155 2.58 6.87 -14.20
N ASN A 156 3.18 7.12 -13.06
CA ASN A 156 3.85 8.38 -12.71
C ASN A 156 2.91 9.61 -12.59
N GLU A 157 1.59 9.38 -12.66
CA GLU A 157 0.54 10.40 -12.50
C GLU A 157 -0.34 10.09 -11.30
N CYS A 158 -0.78 8.83 -11.15
CA CYS A 158 -1.64 8.37 -10.07
C CYS A 158 -1.06 7.15 -9.35
N GLY A 159 -1.42 6.99 -8.09
CA GLY A 159 -1.17 5.76 -7.33
C GLY A 159 -2.47 5.07 -6.98
N TYR A 160 -2.50 3.74 -7.13
CA TYR A 160 -3.62 2.88 -6.74
C TYR A 160 -3.10 1.69 -5.95
N TYR A 161 -3.64 1.49 -4.75
CA TYR A 161 -3.16 0.49 -3.80
C TYR A 161 -4.30 -0.27 -3.16
N TRP A 162 -4.33 -1.59 -3.33
CA TRP A 162 -5.34 -2.43 -2.70
C TRP A 162 -5.26 -2.41 -1.17
N THR A 163 -6.43 -2.48 -0.54
CA THR A 163 -6.61 -2.98 0.83
C THR A 163 -7.16 -4.41 0.80
N GLY A 164 -7.22 -5.07 1.97
CA GLY A 164 -7.89 -6.37 2.12
C GLY A 164 -9.41 -6.30 2.15
N SER A 165 -9.98 -5.10 2.15
CA SER A 165 -11.41 -4.88 2.41
C SER A 165 -12.22 -4.77 1.11
N PHE A 166 -13.42 -5.31 1.13
CA PHE A 166 -14.37 -5.34 0.01
C PHE A 166 -15.71 -4.78 0.45
N SER A 167 -16.34 -3.97 -0.39
CA SER A 167 -17.68 -3.48 -0.14
C SER A 167 -18.73 -4.45 -0.65
N ASP A 168 -19.63 -4.86 0.23
CA ASP A 168 -20.83 -5.62 -0.12
C ASP A 168 -22.12 -4.77 -0.01
N GLU A 169 -21.97 -3.45 0.23
CA GLU A 169 -23.10 -2.54 0.37
C GLU A 169 -23.77 -2.24 -0.98
N ASP A 170 -25.07 -2.47 -1.06
CA ASP A 170 -25.97 -2.01 -2.11
C ASP A 170 -25.57 -2.30 -3.58
N CYS A 171 -25.15 -3.52 -3.89
CA CYS A 171 -24.79 -3.96 -5.25
C CYS A 171 -23.46 -3.39 -5.81
N HIS A 172 -22.60 -2.82 -5.01
CA HIS A 172 -21.23 -2.48 -5.38
C HIS A 172 -20.31 -3.67 -5.11
N TRP A 173 -19.86 -4.28 -6.18
CA TRP A 173 -18.97 -5.45 -6.16
C TRP A 173 -17.53 -5.00 -6.33
N ASP A 174 -17.08 -4.08 -5.48
CA ASP A 174 -15.83 -3.38 -5.64
C ASP A 174 -14.96 -3.51 -4.38
N ALA A 175 -13.65 -3.62 -4.59
CA ALA A 175 -12.68 -3.67 -3.51
C ALA A 175 -12.19 -2.26 -3.16
N LEU A 176 -11.95 -2.02 -1.86
CA LEU A 176 -11.45 -0.74 -1.37
C LEU A 176 -9.99 -0.57 -1.73
N CYS A 177 -9.64 0.58 -2.25
CA CYS A 177 -8.27 0.97 -2.53
C CYS A 177 -7.97 2.43 -2.14
N LEU A 178 -6.70 2.72 -1.92
CA LEU A 178 -6.18 4.07 -1.89
C LEU A 178 -6.01 4.55 -3.33
N LYS A 179 -6.46 5.77 -3.63
CA LYS A 179 -6.12 6.52 -4.85
C LYS A 179 -5.47 7.84 -4.49
N PHE A 180 -4.46 8.24 -5.25
CA PHE A 180 -3.87 9.56 -5.13
C PHE A 180 -3.27 10.06 -6.46
N ASN A 181 -3.15 11.39 -6.58
CA ASN A 181 -2.47 12.10 -7.66
C ASN A 181 -2.05 13.50 -7.15
N ASP A 182 -1.45 14.33 -8.02
CA ASP A 182 -1.01 15.70 -7.68
C ASP A 182 -2.10 16.75 -7.99
N ASP A 183 -3.37 16.43 -7.81
CA ASP A 183 -4.48 17.38 -7.98
C ASP A 183 -5.00 17.91 -6.64
N GLU A 184 -6.06 18.73 -6.70
CA GLU A 184 -6.68 19.34 -5.52
C GLU A 184 -7.34 18.35 -4.56
N PHE A 185 -7.66 17.14 -5.02
CA PHE A 185 -8.22 16.07 -4.19
C PHE A 185 -7.13 15.27 -3.47
N GLY A 186 -5.89 15.31 -4.00
CA GLY A 186 -4.71 14.71 -3.37
C GLY A 186 -4.80 13.20 -3.22
N HIS A 187 -5.18 12.74 -2.03
CA HIS A 187 -5.21 11.32 -1.66
C HIS A 187 -6.49 10.98 -0.91
N TYR A 188 -7.12 9.86 -1.25
CA TYR A 188 -8.41 9.42 -0.69
C TYR A 188 -8.63 7.92 -0.88
N SER A 189 -9.57 7.37 -0.11
CA SER A 189 -10.08 6.01 -0.32
C SER A 189 -11.14 6.01 -1.42
N THR A 190 -11.13 4.98 -2.25
CA THR A 190 -12.09 4.75 -3.31
C THR A 190 -12.28 3.25 -3.53
N TYR A 191 -13.12 2.89 -4.47
CA TYR A 191 -13.38 1.51 -4.85
C TYR A 191 -12.93 1.27 -6.30
N SER A 192 -12.48 0.05 -6.58
CA SER A 192 -12.07 -0.39 -7.90
C SER A 192 -12.56 -1.81 -8.14
N HIS A 193 -12.79 -2.16 -9.40
CA HIS A 193 -13.23 -3.51 -9.73
C HIS A 193 -12.18 -4.55 -9.33
N PRO A 194 -12.54 -5.66 -8.67
CA PRO A 194 -11.58 -6.61 -8.11
C PRO A 194 -10.70 -7.29 -9.16
N TYR A 195 -11.09 -7.30 -10.42
CA TYR A 195 -10.27 -7.82 -11.52
C TYR A 195 -9.17 -6.88 -11.99
N GLU A 196 -9.20 -5.60 -11.61
CA GLU A 196 -8.16 -4.64 -11.99
C GLU A 196 -6.84 -4.96 -11.30
N GLY A 197 -5.75 -4.70 -11.99
CA GLY A 197 -4.42 -4.92 -11.43
C GLY A 197 -3.90 -3.65 -10.74
N LEU A 198 -3.91 -3.66 -9.41
CA LEU A 198 -3.35 -2.58 -8.59
C LEU A 198 -2.17 -3.08 -7.77
N THR A 199 -1.35 -2.16 -7.27
CA THR A 199 -0.22 -2.48 -6.41
C THR A 199 -0.66 -2.71 -4.96
N ILE A 200 0.25 -3.30 -4.16
CA ILE A 200 0.02 -3.53 -2.72
C ILE A 200 1.21 -3.01 -1.93
N ARG A 201 0.92 -2.19 -0.91
CA ARG A 201 1.88 -1.79 0.12
C ARG A 201 1.55 -2.58 1.39
N PRO A 202 2.35 -3.59 1.75
CA PRO A 202 2.08 -4.42 2.91
C PRO A 202 2.20 -3.70 4.24
N VAL A 203 1.51 -4.25 5.24
CA VAL A 203 1.64 -3.87 6.65
C VAL A 203 2.03 -5.07 7.51
N THR A 204 2.50 -4.79 8.73
CA THR A 204 2.86 -5.81 9.71
C THR A 204 2.54 -5.35 11.14
N ASP A 205 2.03 -6.28 11.95
CA ASP A 205 1.79 -6.09 13.38
C ASP A 205 3.03 -6.44 14.23
N LYS A 206 4.10 -6.95 13.60
CA LYS A 206 5.30 -7.40 14.33
C LYS A 206 6.01 -6.26 15.04
N SER A 207 6.21 -6.44 16.33
CA SER A 207 7.19 -5.70 17.12
C SER A 207 8.54 -6.38 16.97
N ASN A 208 9.61 -5.58 16.91
CA ASN A 208 11.00 -6.08 16.92
C ASN A 208 11.29 -6.95 18.15
#